data_d77bab3e265cdfbc2849d51d6e0909a0
#
_entry.id   d77bab3e265cdfbc2849d51d6e0909a0
#
_cell.length_a   1.000
_cell.length_b   1.000
_cell.length_c   1.000
_cell.angle_alpha   90.00
_cell.angle_beta   90.00
_cell.angle_gamma   90.00
#
_symmetry.space_group_name_H-M   'P 1'
#
loop_
_entity.id
_entity.type
_entity.pdbx_description
1 polymer ?
#
loop_
_entity_poly.entity_id
_entity_poly.type
_entity_poly.pdbx_seq_one_letter_code
_entity_poly.pdbx_strand_id
1 'polypeptide(L)'
;MRRRGLKILLIEDSEILTMLLKHQAKILKVDLTCVDNFVDAIIELKNNIFSFIILDNLLEKEEIKGVDKAETLKSYSQAKIILSSADSCIIKNEWIDEVIPKSRLELINVINLK
;
A
#
# COMPACT_ATOMS: atom_id res chain seq x y z
N MET A 1 -5.31 13.55 16.78
CA MET A 1 -4.43 13.69 15.64
C MET A 1 -5.22 13.88 14.36
N ARG A 2 -4.81 14.83 13.56
CA ARG A 2 -5.50 15.11 12.31
C ARG A 2 -5.04 14.14 11.22
N ARG A 3 -6.00 13.54 10.52
CA ARG A 3 -5.73 12.69 9.36
C ARG A 3 -5.85 13.47 8.05
N ARG A 4 -6.15 14.76 8.15
CA ARG A 4 -6.32 15.65 7.02
C ARG A 4 -4.99 15.77 6.27
N GLY A 5 -5.04 15.56 4.95
CA GLY A 5 -3.84 15.63 4.12
C GLY A 5 -3.08 14.32 4.04
N LEU A 6 -3.48 13.30 4.80
CA LEU A 6 -2.87 11.98 4.70
C LEU A 6 -3.33 11.31 3.41
N LYS A 7 -2.37 10.99 2.55
CA LYS A 7 -2.64 10.28 1.30
C LYS A 7 -1.99 8.91 1.32
N ILE A 8 -2.76 7.90 0.98
CA ILE A 8 -2.31 6.51 0.95
C ILE A 8 -2.56 5.95 -0.43
N LEU A 9 -1.53 5.31 -1.01
CA LEU A 9 -1.65 4.58 -2.26
C LEU A 9 -1.78 3.10 -1.94
N LEU A 10 -2.85 2.48 -2.42
CA LEU A 10 -3.07 1.04 -2.28
C LEU A 10 -2.85 0.37 -3.62
N ILE A 11 -1.92 -0.57 -3.68
CA ILE A 11 -1.65 -1.39 -4.86
C ILE A 11 -2.17 -2.78 -4.57
N GLU A 12 -3.37 -3.11 -5.06
CA GLU A 12 -4.09 -4.32 -4.71
C GLU A 12 -5.06 -4.68 -5.84
N ASP A 13 -5.14 -5.94 -6.22
CA ASP A 13 -6.05 -6.39 -7.27
C ASP A 13 -7.31 -7.09 -6.74
N SER A 14 -7.42 -7.30 -5.43
CA SER A 14 -8.66 -7.84 -4.83
C SER A 14 -9.70 -6.74 -4.74
N GLU A 15 -10.82 -6.92 -5.43
CA GLU A 15 -11.92 -5.96 -5.36
C GLU A 15 -12.53 -5.87 -3.97
N ILE A 16 -12.65 -7.02 -3.30
CA ILE A 16 -13.23 -7.08 -1.95
C ILE A 16 -12.38 -6.30 -0.96
N LEU A 17 -11.08 -6.53 -0.96
CA LEU A 17 -10.16 -5.84 -0.05
C LEU A 17 -10.12 -4.34 -0.37
N THR A 18 -10.10 -3.99 -1.66
CA THR A 18 -10.11 -2.60 -2.08
C THR A 18 -11.37 -1.88 -1.59
N MET A 19 -12.54 -2.51 -1.72
CA MET A 19 -13.79 -1.94 -1.24
C MET A 19 -13.80 -1.75 0.27
N LEU A 20 -13.28 -2.74 0.99
CA LEU A 20 -13.18 -2.67 2.46
C LEU A 20 -12.31 -1.50 2.90
N LEU A 21 -11.14 -1.35 2.29
CA LEU A 21 -10.22 -0.27 2.65
C LEU A 21 -10.75 1.10 2.24
N LYS A 22 -11.45 1.19 1.10
CA LYS A 22 -12.13 2.43 0.71
C LYS A 22 -13.16 2.86 1.73
N HIS A 23 -13.91 1.89 2.26
CA HIS A 23 -14.90 2.17 3.30
C HIS A 23 -14.22 2.69 4.58
N GLN A 24 -13.13 2.05 4.98
CA GLN A 24 -12.35 2.49 6.14
C GLN A 24 -11.78 3.89 5.92
N ALA A 25 -11.28 4.19 4.72
CA ALA A 25 -10.74 5.49 4.39
C ALA A 25 -11.80 6.59 4.55
N LYS A 26 -13.02 6.31 4.14
CA LYS A 26 -14.12 7.25 4.26
C LYS A 26 -14.42 7.55 5.73
N ILE A 27 -14.45 6.52 6.56
CA ILE A 27 -14.70 6.67 8.01
C ILE A 27 -13.57 7.46 8.67
N LEU A 28 -12.33 7.14 8.32
CA LEU A 28 -11.14 7.76 8.92
C LEU A 28 -10.80 9.12 8.31
N LYS A 29 -11.48 9.51 7.24
CA LYS A 29 -11.25 10.76 6.52
C LYS A 29 -9.82 10.88 6.00
N VAL A 30 -9.30 9.79 5.42
CA VAL A 30 -8.02 9.78 4.73
C VAL A 30 -8.25 9.64 3.23
N ASP A 31 -7.30 10.15 2.44
CA ASP A 31 -7.36 10.08 0.99
C ASP A 31 -6.70 8.78 0.54
N LEU A 32 -7.50 7.84 0.03
CA LEU A 32 -7.01 6.56 -0.45
C LEU A 32 -7.15 6.48 -1.97
N THR A 33 -6.02 6.30 -2.64
CA THR A 33 -5.97 6.06 -4.08
C THR A 33 -5.69 4.58 -4.29
N CYS A 34 -6.51 3.91 -5.10
CA CYS A 34 -6.38 2.47 -5.33
C CYS A 34 -6.01 2.21 -6.78
N VAL A 35 -4.99 1.39 -6.99
CA VAL A 35 -4.59 0.91 -8.32
C VAL A 35 -4.40 -0.60 -8.23
N ASP A 36 -4.48 -1.29 -9.36
CA ASP A 36 -4.37 -2.75 -9.40
C ASP A 36 -3.14 -3.25 -10.15
N ASN A 37 -2.21 -2.36 -10.47
CA ASN A 37 -1.00 -2.72 -11.19
C ASN A 37 0.11 -1.68 -10.93
N PHE A 38 1.35 -2.06 -11.25
CA PHE A 38 2.50 -1.19 -10.98
C PHE A 38 2.64 -0.01 -11.92
N VAL A 39 2.18 -0.12 -13.16
CA VAL A 39 2.24 0.99 -14.11
C VAL A 39 1.41 2.15 -13.60
N ASP A 40 0.18 1.88 -13.20
CA ASP A 40 -0.70 2.91 -12.66
C ASP A 40 -0.17 3.45 -11.33
N ALA A 41 0.45 2.59 -10.51
CA ALA A 41 1.06 3.04 -9.26
C ALA A 41 2.16 4.07 -9.52
N ILE A 42 3.02 3.82 -10.49
CA ILE A 42 4.11 4.75 -10.83
C ILE A 42 3.54 6.07 -11.34
N ILE A 43 2.49 6.03 -12.16
CA ILE A 43 1.83 7.24 -12.64
C ILE A 43 1.31 8.08 -11.46
N GLU A 44 0.69 7.43 -10.48
CA GLU A 44 0.21 8.12 -9.29
C GLU A 44 1.35 8.73 -8.49
N LEU A 45 2.46 8.01 -8.33
CA LEU A 45 3.61 8.50 -7.58
C LEU A 45 4.30 9.69 -8.26
N LYS A 46 4.22 9.78 -9.57
CA LYS A 46 4.77 10.93 -10.31
C LYS A 46 3.92 12.19 -10.14
N ASN A 47 2.63 12.03 -9.85
CA ASN A 47 1.68 13.14 -9.84
C ASN A 47 1.25 13.54 -8.42
N ASN A 48 1.53 12.73 -7.42
CA ASN A 48 1.05 12.97 -6.06
C ASN A 48 2.10 12.58 -5.03
N ILE A 49 2.02 13.19 -3.84
CA ILE A 49 2.87 12.84 -2.71
C ILE A 49 2.04 12.02 -1.74
N PHE A 50 2.48 10.78 -1.48
CA PHE A 50 1.80 9.88 -0.56
C PHE A 50 2.58 9.73 0.75
N SER A 51 1.87 9.50 1.84
CA SER A 51 2.47 9.21 3.14
C SER A 51 2.80 7.73 3.29
N PHE A 52 1.92 6.87 2.73
CA PHE A 52 2.08 5.43 2.79
C PHE A 52 1.75 4.80 1.44
N ILE A 53 2.45 3.72 1.14
CA ILE A 53 2.13 2.83 0.02
C ILE A 53 1.83 1.47 0.63
N ILE A 54 0.61 0.97 0.43
CA ILE A 54 0.25 -0.40 0.82
C ILE A 54 0.40 -1.26 -0.42
N LEU A 55 1.30 -2.22 -0.35
CA LEU A 55 1.71 -3.02 -1.50
C LEU A 55 1.34 -4.47 -1.25
N ASP A 56 0.47 -5.03 -2.10
CA ASP A 56 0.19 -6.45 -2.09
C ASP A 56 1.41 -7.20 -2.60
N ASN A 57 1.85 -8.21 -1.86
CA ASN A 57 3.01 -8.99 -2.26
C ASN A 57 2.74 -9.84 -3.50
N LEU A 58 1.50 -10.21 -3.76
CA LEU A 58 1.15 -11.04 -4.90
C LEU A 58 -0.02 -10.44 -5.66
N LEU A 59 0.28 -9.76 -6.76
CA LEU A 59 -0.74 -9.30 -7.69
C LEU A 59 -0.97 -10.40 -8.72
N GLU A 60 -2.16 -10.98 -8.72
CA GLU A 60 -2.47 -12.14 -9.58
C GLU A 60 -2.27 -11.86 -11.07
N LYS A 61 -2.49 -10.62 -11.47
CA LYS A 61 -2.34 -10.20 -12.87
C LYS A 61 -0.89 -9.93 -13.26
N GLU A 62 -0.01 -9.90 -12.29
CA GLU A 62 1.41 -9.66 -12.52
C GLU A 62 2.22 -10.75 -11.86
N GLU A 63 3.14 -11.35 -12.59
CA GLU A 63 3.94 -12.48 -12.10
C GLU A 63 5.04 -12.04 -11.14
N ILE A 64 5.23 -10.74 -10.93
CA ILE A 64 6.29 -10.20 -10.09
C ILE A 64 5.74 -9.90 -8.70
N LYS A 65 6.43 -10.40 -7.68
CA LYS A 65 6.03 -10.16 -6.29
C LYS A 65 6.25 -8.70 -5.90
N GLY A 66 5.37 -8.19 -5.02
CA GLY A 66 5.48 -6.81 -4.53
C GLY A 66 6.80 -6.52 -3.86
N VAL A 67 7.35 -7.49 -3.12
CA VAL A 67 8.63 -7.31 -2.44
C VAL A 67 9.75 -6.95 -3.43
N ASP A 68 9.67 -7.45 -4.66
CA ASP A 68 10.66 -7.18 -5.70
C ASP A 68 10.48 -5.80 -6.34
N LYS A 69 9.34 -5.17 -6.11
CA LYS A 69 9.02 -3.83 -6.65
C LYS A 69 9.28 -2.69 -5.68
N ALA A 70 9.54 -3.01 -4.41
CA ALA A 70 9.67 -1.98 -3.37
C ALA A 70 10.79 -0.98 -3.69
N GLU A 71 11.92 -1.43 -4.20
CA GLU A 71 13.01 -0.55 -4.58
C GLU A 71 12.58 0.45 -5.64
N THR A 72 11.89 -0.02 -6.68
CA THR A 72 11.41 0.84 -7.76
C THR A 72 10.43 1.89 -7.21
N LEU A 73 9.53 1.49 -6.33
CA LEU A 73 8.58 2.44 -5.73
C LEU A 73 9.30 3.50 -4.90
N LYS A 74 10.33 3.11 -4.15
CA LYS A 74 11.11 4.06 -3.36
C LYS A 74 11.86 5.07 -4.23
N SER A 75 12.17 4.72 -5.47
CA SER A 75 12.82 5.66 -6.38
C SER A 75 11.89 6.79 -6.83
N TYR A 76 10.58 6.61 -6.68
CA TYR A 76 9.58 7.62 -7.06
C TYR A 76 8.94 8.32 -5.86
N SER A 77 9.14 7.82 -4.64
CA SER A 77 8.40 8.35 -3.49
C SER A 77 9.16 8.12 -2.20
N GLN A 78 8.98 9.04 -1.24
CA GLN A 78 9.51 8.89 0.11
C GLN A 78 8.49 8.27 1.06
N ALA A 79 7.35 7.85 0.55
CA ALA A 79 6.31 7.21 1.36
C ALA A 79 6.83 5.94 2.02
N LYS A 80 6.30 5.63 3.20
CA LYS A 80 6.59 4.35 3.84
C LYS A 80 5.89 3.24 3.08
N ILE A 81 6.61 2.17 2.80
CA ILE A 81 6.07 1.00 2.09
C ILE A 81 5.65 -0.04 3.10
N ILE A 82 4.37 -0.39 3.08
CA ILE A 82 3.77 -1.41 3.92
C ILE A 82 3.46 -2.60 3.01
N LEU A 83 4.15 -3.70 3.21
CA LEU A 83 3.90 -4.91 2.44
C LEU A 83 2.77 -5.70 3.09
N SER A 84 1.75 -6.03 2.32
CA SER A 84 0.63 -6.85 2.78
C SER A 84 0.69 -8.20 2.09
N SER A 85 0.65 -9.27 2.87
CA SER A 85 0.78 -10.61 2.31
C SER A 85 -0.02 -11.64 3.10
N ALA A 86 -0.53 -12.64 2.37
CA ALA A 86 -1.12 -13.83 2.98
C ALA A 86 -0.04 -14.81 3.42
N ASP A 87 1.19 -14.65 2.93
CA ASP A 87 2.31 -15.54 3.25
C ASP A 87 3.01 -15.06 4.53
N SER A 88 3.06 -15.93 5.55
CA SER A 88 3.70 -15.61 6.82
C SER A 88 5.23 -15.72 6.76
N CYS A 89 5.78 -16.24 5.67
CA CYS A 89 7.22 -16.47 5.56
C CYS A 89 7.95 -15.40 4.75
N ILE A 90 7.37 -14.21 4.65
CA ILE A 90 7.96 -13.14 3.86
C ILE A 90 9.17 -12.55 4.55
N ILE A 91 10.24 -12.42 3.78
CA ILE A 91 11.46 -11.77 4.23
C ILE A 91 11.38 -10.29 3.84
N LYS A 92 11.40 -9.43 4.85
CA LYS A 92 11.41 -7.99 4.68
C LYS A 92 12.76 -7.56 4.11
N ASN A 93 12.76 -6.72 3.07
CA ASN A 93 13.99 -6.15 2.54
C ASN A 93 14.15 -4.69 3.01
N GLU A 94 15.27 -4.06 2.63
CA GLU A 94 15.59 -2.71 3.12
C GLU A 94 14.65 -1.61 2.62
N TRP A 95 13.89 -1.87 1.55
CA TRP A 95 12.94 -0.89 0.99
C TRP A 95 11.54 -1.02 1.57
N ILE A 96 11.29 -2.06 2.36
CA ILE A 96 9.99 -2.29 3.00
C ILE A 96 10.07 -1.82 4.44
N ASP A 97 9.23 -0.87 4.81
CA ASP A 97 9.23 -0.30 6.15
C ASP A 97 8.50 -1.18 7.15
N GLU A 98 7.42 -1.85 6.71
CA GLU A 98 6.63 -2.70 7.59
C GLU A 98 5.94 -3.80 6.80
N VAL A 99 5.64 -4.92 7.46
CA VAL A 99 4.86 -6.02 6.89
C VAL A 99 3.63 -6.23 7.74
N ILE A 100 2.46 -6.23 7.12
CA ILE A 100 1.19 -6.49 7.79
C ILE A 100 0.53 -7.70 7.11
N PRO A 101 0.19 -8.76 7.85
CA PRO A 101 -0.55 -9.88 7.26
C PRO A 101 -1.89 -9.41 6.70
N LYS A 102 -2.32 -9.99 5.56
CA LYS A 102 -3.60 -9.58 4.95
C LYS A 102 -4.78 -9.71 5.91
N SER A 103 -4.75 -10.70 6.80
CA SER A 103 -5.81 -10.90 7.79
C SER A 103 -5.90 -9.76 8.80
N ARG A 104 -4.87 -8.94 8.93
CA ARG A 104 -4.83 -7.81 9.87
C ARG A 104 -4.71 -6.47 9.15
N LEU A 105 -4.93 -6.45 7.85
CA LEU A 105 -4.81 -5.22 7.08
C LEU A 105 -6.02 -4.33 7.31
N GLU A 106 -5.81 -3.27 8.08
CA GLU A 106 -6.79 -2.23 8.34
C GLU A 106 -6.08 -0.88 8.25
N LEU A 107 -6.73 0.12 7.71
CA LEU A 107 -6.12 1.43 7.54
C LEU A 107 -5.69 2.06 8.87
N ILE A 108 -6.43 1.80 9.95
CA ILE A 108 -6.04 2.36 11.25
C ILE A 108 -4.68 1.82 11.69
N ASN A 109 -4.37 0.57 11.37
CA ASN A 109 -3.07 0.00 11.69
C ASN A 109 -1.95 0.62 10.87
N VAL A 110 -2.23 0.95 9.61
CA VAL A 110 -1.27 1.63 8.74
C VAL A 110 -1.00 3.05 9.25
N ILE A 111 -2.05 3.80 9.54
CA ILE A 111 -1.94 5.20 9.99
C ILE A 111 -1.12 5.30 11.28
N ASN A 112 -1.20 4.29 12.13
CA ASN A 112 -0.49 4.30 13.40
C ASN A 112 0.99 3.89 13.29
N LEU A 113 1.46 3.56 12.10
CA LEU A 113 2.85 3.19 11.85
C LEU A 113 3.74 4.41 11.56
N LYS A 114 3.73 5.37 12.35
CA LYS A 114 4.51 6.60 12.11
C LYS A 114 5.97 6.47 12.45
#